data_5a3e86b3f3d7b4c60205659eea5996ee
#
_entry.id   5a3e86b3f3d7b4c60205659eea5996ee
#
_cell.length_a   1.000
_cell.length_b   1.000
_cell.length_c   1.000
_cell.angle_alpha   90.00
_cell.angle_beta   90.00
_cell.angle_gamma   90.00
#
_symmetry.space_group_name_H-M   'P 1'
#
loop_
_entity.id
_entity.type
_entity.pdbx_description
1 polymer ?
#
loop_
_entity_poly.entity_id
_entity_poly.type
_entity_poly.pdbx_seq_one_letter_code
_entity_poly.pdbx_strand_id
1 'polypeptide(L)'
;MPKSSDGAWSEVFGVRVPDERSVPVGAILGTETSSPLEWWVAVAQDQYLQLDDVVLVRTAVAGAEALTKSGELAISGVVDMVQAKHEASNYPSDVFLANEGVLPLQVARWAHVVSTRLEPELWVPPSPGDAVVRVRGLDREKALHFDGMEERLIAGLSRDGQPIFIDLSFVDGRRGAHVNISGISGVATKTTYAGFLLYSLFHSNVLGIRAANTKALVFNVKGEDLLFLDRPNTKLSDEDRSRYEALGLPHEPFRSVGIWAPVNPRSPEAIPDTGSRQEGVQAYFWTVRDFVKEGMLRFMFSEAGDERSQIADVVARVESTLQREAKDVPGSPATVYIQDQLGEDVHVKSFRQLCQMIEQRLEANDDQLLGHTARGTISAFMRRLDGARAQCGHLIKGDDASNPGEHRIDWTSRQVSVIDIHNLHDRAKRFVVGVVVKRLFEEKEASGSAEPLVFIVLDELNKYAPRDGWSPMKEVLLDISERGRSLGIILIGAQQTASEVERRIVSNAAIRIAGRLDPAEALRPEYGFLSDNARKRAVLLKPGTMLLQQPQLPMPLEVTFPFPAWATRVSEAAPTTTARSPFAEPE
;
A
#
# COMPACT_ATOMS: atom_id res chain seq x y z
N MET A 1 38.17 -25.86 15.23
CA MET A 1 37.75 -24.50 15.53
C MET A 1 37.02 -23.99 14.29
N PRO A 2 35.70 -23.80 14.30
CA PRO A 2 35.00 -23.18 13.20
C PRO A 2 35.21 -21.65 13.26
N LYS A 3 35.58 -21.05 12.14
CA LYS A 3 35.70 -19.62 11.96
C LYS A 3 34.32 -18.98 12.13
N SER A 4 34.27 -17.89 12.89
CA SER A 4 33.08 -17.09 13.16
C SER A 4 32.42 -16.63 11.84
N SER A 5 31.10 -16.68 11.80
CA SER A 5 30.23 -16.27 10.68
C SER A 5 30.20 -14.76 10.43
N ASP A 6 30.98 -13.98 11.17
CA ASP A 6 30.97 -12.49 11.13
C ASP A 6 31.60 -11.92 9.86
N GLY A 7 32.31 -12.72 9.06
CA GLY A 7 32.95 -12.26 7.83
C GLY A 7 32.07 -12.33 6.56
N ALA A 8 30.99 -13.11 6.58
CA ALA A 8 30.23 -13.42 5.36
C ALA A 8 29.31 -12.26 4.90
N TRP A 9 28.88 -11.39 5.81
CA TRP A 9 27.95 -10.30 5.50
C TRP A 9 28.63 -9.02 5.02
N SER A 10 29.88 -8.78 5.48
CA SER A 10 30.69 -7.63 5.03
C SER A 10 31.15 -7.76 3.57
N GLU A 11 31.26 -8.98 3.05
CA GLU A 11 31.69 -9.20 1.66
C GLU A 11 30.53 -9.11 0.64
N VAL A 12 29.28 -9.36 1.07
CA VAL A 12 28.11 -9.35 0.16
C VAL A 12 27.53 -7.96 -0.05
N PHE A 13 27.65 -7.04 0.93
CA PHE A 13 26.99 -5.71 0.87
C PHE A 13 27.96 -4.52 0.95
N GLY A 14 29.26 -4.73 1.09
CA GLY A 14 30.26 -3.64 1.05
C GLY A 14 30.16 -2.59 2.16
N VAL A 15 29.31 -2.78 3.16
CA VAL A 15 29.11 -1.87 4.27
C VAL A 15 30.09 -2.23 5.38
N ARG A 16 31.11 -1.39 5.62
CA ARG A 16 31.92 -1.44 6.85
C ARG A 16 31.02 -1.07 8.01
N VAL A 17 30.55 -2.07 8.77
CA VAL A 17 29.94 -1.85 10.07
C VAL A 17 31.09 -1.50 11.05
N PRO A 18 31.07 -0.33 11.70
CA PRO A 18 32.03 -0.06 12.78
C PRO A 18 31.90 -1.09 13.89
N ASP A 19 32.97 -1.43 14.57
CA ASP A 19 33.01 -2.35 15.72
C ASP A 19 32.20 -1.73 16.88
N GLU A 20 30.91 -2.11 16.97
CA GLU A 20 29.90 -1.43 17.78
C GLU A 20 29.67 -2.19 19.09
N ARG A 21 30.43 -1.84 20.10
CA ARG A 21 30.15 -2.27 21.48
C ARG A 21 28.87 -1.59 21.99
N SER A 22 28.02 -2.36 22.69
CA SER A 22 26.84 -1.84 23.39
C SER A 22 27.27 -0.75 24.38
N VAL A 23 26.65 0.43 24.30
CA VAL A 23 27.01 1.57 25.17
C VAL A 23 26.03 1.62 26.34
N PRO A 24 26.50 1.59 27.61
CA PRO A 24 25.63 1.81 28.78
C PRO A 24 25.00 3.21 28.69
N VAL A 25 23.68 3.29 28.85
CA VAL A 25 22.93 4.55 28.75
C VAL A 25 22.21 4.94 30.04
N GLY A 26 22.11 4.01 30.96
CA GLY A 26 21.42 4.23 32.24
C GLY A 26 21.16 2.94 33.00
N ALA A 27 20.19 2.99 33.89
CA ALA A 27 19.79 1.84 34.72
C ALA A 27 18.25 1.82 34.88
N ILE A 28 17.72 0.64 35.22
CA ILE A 28 16.29 0.49 35.52
C ILE A 28 15.91 1.38 36.71
N LEU A 29 14.87 2.17 36.50
CA LEU A 29 14.36 3.14 37.48
C LEU A 29 13.67 2.39 38.63
N GLY A 30 13.97 2.78 39.88
CA GLY A 30 13.36 2.16 41.06
C GLY A 30 12.14 2.92 41.60
N THR A 31 11.86 4.13 41.12
CA THR A 31 10.72 4.96 41.56
C THR A 31 9.44 4.71 40.75
N GLU A 32 9.56 4.06 39.61
CA GLU A 32 8.44 3.66 38.77
C GLU A 32 8.32 2.16 38.69
N THR A 33 7.11 1.65 38.54
CA THR A 33 6.88 0.21 38.45
C THR A 33 7.31 -0.33 37.11
N SER A 34 8.17 -1.32 37.08
CA SER A 34 8.54 -2.08 35.88
C SER A 34 7.72 -3.36 35.79
N SER A 35 7.32 -3.73 34.59
CA SER A 35 6.67 -5.00 34.26
C SER A 35 7.48 -5.76 33.18
N PRO A 36 7.17 -7.02 32.89
CA PRO A 36 7.78 -7.70 31.73
C PRO A 36 7.48 -7.06 30.39
N LEU A 37 6.39 -6.29 30.30
CA LEU A 37 5.92 -5.69 29.04
C LEU A 37 6.43 -4.26 28.85
N GLU A 38 6.66 -3.54 29.94
CA GLU A 38 7.07 -2.14 29.92
C GLU A 38 7.87 -1.80 31.18
N TRP A 39 8.85 -0.92 31.03
CA TRP A 39 9.78 -0.55 32.11
C TRP A 39 10.41 0.82 31.89
N TRP A 40 11.03 1.36 32.93
CA TRP A 40 11.56 2.72 32.95
C TRP A 40 13.06 2.72 33.16
N VAL A 41 13.75 3.61 32.44
CA VAL A 41 15.20 3.78 32.49
C VAL A 41 15.54 5.16 33.03
N ALA A 42 16.31 5.24 34.10
CA ALA A 42 17.00 6.46 34.49
C ALA A 42 18.19 6.66 33.55
N VAL A 43 18.19 7.74 32.77
CA VAL A 43 19.23 8.04 31.80
C VAL A 43 20.44 8.69 32.48
N ALA A 44 21.64 8.18 32.27
CA ALA A 44 22.88 8.72 32.82
C ALA A 44 23.10 10.18 32.37
N GLN A 45 23.76 11.00 33.20
CA GLN A 45 23.89 12.45 32.97
C GLN A 45 24.64 12.79 31.67
N ASP A 46 25.63 11.95 31.32
CA ASP A 46 26.47 12.09 30.11
C ASP A 46 25.91 11.38 28.87
N GLN A 47 24.71 10.79 29.01
CA GLN A 47 24.03 10.03 27.96
C GLN A 47 22.68 10.63 27.61
N TYR A 48 22.12 10.17 26.50
CA TYR A 48 20.74 10.47 26.11
C TYR A 48 20.07 9.23 25.52
N LEU A 49 18.75 9.17 25.65
CA LEU A 49 17.87 8.30 24.89
C LEU A 49 16.87 9.15 24.12
N GLN A 50 16.46 8.67 22.98
CA GLN A 50 15.43 9.28 22.17
C GLN A 50 14.38 8.23 21.77
N LEU A 51 13.25 8.70 21.20
CA LEU A 51 12.21 7.80 20.68
C LEU A 51 12.81 6.87 19.61
N ASP A 52 12.37 5.61 19.62
CA ASP A 52 12.80 4.51 18.76
C ASP A 52 14.23 3.99 19.02
N ASP A 53 14.94 4.48 20.02
CA ASP A 53 16.18 3.83 20.46
C ASP A 53 15.86 2.41 20.94
N VAL A 54 16.67 1.45 20.49
CA VAL A 54 16.57 0.05 20.91
C VAL A 54 17.51 -0.19 22.07
N VAL A 55 16.99 -0.72 23.14
CA VAL A 55 17.73 -0.93 24.38
C VAL A 55 17.60 -2.37 24.88
N LEU A 56 18.56 -2.78 25.69
CA LEU A 56 18.65 -4.11 26.31
C LEU A 56 19.01 -3.96 27.75
N VAL A 57 18.33 -4.72 28.63
CA VAL A 57 18.70 -4.95 30.02
C VAL A 57 18.94 -6.43 30.25
N ARG A 58 19.94 -6.76 31.07
CA ARG A 58 20.16 -8.12 31.57
C ARG A 58 19.89 -8.14 33.07
N THR A 59 18.97 -8.99 33.48
CA THR A 59 18.56 -9.12 34.86
C THR A 59 18.81 -10.53 35.39
N ALA A 60 19.36 -10.65 36.59
CA ALA A 60 19.50 -11.95 37.24
C ALA A 60 18.15 -12.35 37.85
N VAL A 61 17.73 -13.58 37.61
CA VAL A 61 16.45 -14.10 38.11
C VAL A 61 16.73 -15.25 39.08
N ALA A 62 16.56 -15.00 40.37
CA ALA A 62 16.75 -16.00 41.39
C ALA A 62 15.79 -17.19 41.21
N GLY A 63 16.31 -18.40 41.25
CA GLY A 63 15.55 -19.63 41.05
C GLY A 63 15.32 -20.02 39.57
N ALA A 64 15.84 -19.24 38.64
CA ALA A 64 15.72 -19.52 37.20
C ALA A 64 17.01 -20.10 36.58
N GLU A 65 17.99 -20.52 37.38
CA GLU A 65 19.29 -21.02 36.89
C GLU A 65 19.15 -22.24 35.97
N ALA A 66 18.11 -23.06 36.18
CA ALA A 66 17.81 -24.20 35.31
C ALA A 66 17.19 -23.81 33.96
N LEU A 67 16.57 -22.63 33.86
CA LEU A 67 15.89 -22.13 32.66
C LEU A 67 16.80 -21.23 31.80
N THR A 68 17.81 -20.63 32.45
CA THR A 68 18.75 -19.73 31.80
C THR A 68 20.16 -20.33 31.88
N LYS A 69 20.85 -20.46 30.73
CA LYS A 69 22.23 -21.00 30.70
C LYS A 69 23.23 -20.20 31.53
N SER A 70 22.92 -18.94 31.88
CA SER A 70 23.78 -18.00 32.61
C SER A 70 23.15 -17.48 33.92
N GLY A 71 21.92 -17.87 34.24
CA GLY A 71 21.15 -17.27 35.34
C GLY A 71 20.60 -15.88 35.02
N GLU A 72 20.77 -15.40 33.81
CA GLU A 72 20.36 -14.07 33.37
C GLU A 72 19.25 -14.13 32.33
N LEU A 73 18.31 -13.18 32.42
CA LEU A 73 17.27 -12.89 31.46
C LEU A 73 17.66 -11.63 30.68
N ALA A 74 17.65 -11.72 29.38
CA ALA A 74 17.83 -10.56 28.49
C ALA A 74 16.46 -10.02 28.05
N ILE A 75 16.16 -8.76 28.36
CA ILE A 75 14.93 -8.08 27.98
C ILE A 75 15.29 -6.94 27.01
N SER A 76 14.88 -7.06 25.77
CA SER A 76 15.03 -6.02 24.76
C SER A 76 13.76 -5.19 24.65
N GLY A 77 13.90 -3.91 24.32
CA GLY A 77 12.75 -3.04 24.12
C GLY A 77 13.08 -1.81 23.29
N VAL A 78 12.04 -1.06 22.98
CA VAL A 78 12.11 0.18 22.20
C VAL A 78 11.57 1.35 23.03
N VAL A 79 12.27 2.46 23.02
CA VAL A 79 11.90 3.68 23.72
C VAL A 79 10.70 4.33 23.01
N ASP A 80 9.57 4.50 23.71
CA ASP A 80 8.37 5.15 23.19
C ASP A 80 8.06 6.51 23.83
N MET A 81 8.74 6.84 24.96
CA MET A 81 8.63 8.14 25.62
C MET A 81 9.92 8.51 26.32
N VAL A 82 10.26 9.81 26.32
CA VAL A 82 11.39 10.38 27.05
C VAL A 82 10.91 11.59 27.84
N GLN A 83 11.32 11.70 29.09
CA GLN A 83 10.91 12.77 29.99
C GLN A 83 12.11 13.36 30.74
N ALA A 84 11.95 14.62 31.22
CA ALA A 84 12.92 15.28 32.08
C ALA A 84 12.23 16.18 33.09
N LYS A 85 12.75 16.24 34.31
CA LYS A 85 12.35 17.20 35.36
C LYS A 85 13.52 17.54 36.27
N HIS A 86 13.38 18.60 37.04
CA HIS A 86 14.25 18.82 38.19
C HIS A 86 13.86 17.91 39.36
N GLU A 87 14.82 17.22 39.95
CA GLU A 87 14.60 16.45 41.17
C GLU A 87 14.39 17.41 42.33
N ALA A 88 13.47 17.03 43.26
CA ALA A 88 13.16 17.77 44.46
C ALA A 88 12.60 19.21 44.23
N SER A 89 12.23 19.55 43.01
CA SER A 89 11.51 20.84 42.74
C SER A 89 10.08 20.72 43.23
N ASN A 90 9.66 21.70 44.05
CA ASN A 90 8.32 21.74 44.65
C ASN A 90 7.42 22.78 43.95
N TYR A 91 8.00 23.81 43.41
CA TYR A 91 7.26 24.91 42.78
C TYR A 91 7.72 25.12 41.32
N PRO A 92 6.81 25.57 40.43
CA PRO A 92 7.17 25.88 39.04
C PRO A 92 8.26 26.97 38.92
N SER A 93 8.36 27.87 39.89
CA SER A 93 9.38 28.92 39.96
C SER A 93 10.78 28.44 40.35
N ASP A 94 10.92 27.23 40.89
CA ASP A 94 12.20 26.70 41.33
C ASP A 94 13.21 26.57 40.17
N VAL A 95 12.71 26.46 38.92
CA VAL A 95 13.54 26.46 37.72
C VAL A 95 14.40 27.72 37.58
N PHE A 96 13.90 28.87 37.99
CA PHE A 96 14.68 30.13 37.93
C PHE A 96 15.77 30.16 39.00
N LEU A 97 15.43 29.71 40.20
CA LEU A 97 16.41 29.57 41.32
C LEU A 97 17.50 28.55 41.00
N ALA A 98 17.15 27.47 40.32
CA ALA A 98 18.11 26.48 39.87
C ALA A 98 19.05 27.05 38.81
N ASN A 99 18.53 27.82 37.82
CA ASN A 99 19.32 28.44 36.77
C ASN A 99 20.26 29.56 37.33
N GLU A 100 19.86 30.24 38.40
CA GLU A 100 20.66 31.23 39.09
C GLU A 100 21.70 30.59 40.04
N GLY A 101 21.68 29.23 40.19
CA GLY A 101 22.57 28.52 41.09
C GLY A 101 22.25 28.66 42.59
N VAL A 102 21.09 29.29 42.92
CA VAL A 102 20.62 29.44 44.28
C VAL A 102 20.07 28.15 44.83
N LEU A 103 19.38 27.37 44.00
CA LEU A 103 18.82 26.08 44.34
C LEU A 103 19.57 24.95 43.57
N PRO A 104 20.36 24.10 44.26
CA PRO A 104 21.13 23.05 43.58
C PRO A 104 20.27 21.84 43.17
N LEU A 105 19.45 22.04 42.13
CA LEU A 105 18.60 20.99 41.58
C LEU A 105 19.35 20.23 40.49
N GLN A 106 19.21 18.91 40.48
CA GLN A 106 19.68 18.07 39.39
C GLN A 106 18.56 17.83 38.40
N VAL A 107 18.92 17.73 37.10
CA VAL A 107 17.99 17.34 36.04
C VAL A 107 17.99 15.83 35.95
N ALA A 108 16.88 15.21 36.36
CA ALA A 108 16.62 13.81 36.08
C ALA A 108 16.03 13.65 34.69
N ARG A 109 16.54 12.68 33.95
CA ARG A 109 16.01 12.23 32.65
C ARG A 109 15.68 10.75 32.75
N TRP A 110 14.53 10.38 32.18
CA TRP A 110 14.14 8.97 32.12
C TRP A 110 13.37 8.68 30.84
N ALA A 111 13.39 7.42 30.47
CA ALA A 111 12.73 6.92 29.28
C ALA A 111 11.80 5.76 29.64
N HIS A 112 10.64 5.70 29.01
CA HIS A 112 9.75 4.56 29.01
C HIS A 112 10.11 3.64 27.84
N VAL A 113 10.12 2.33 28.09
CA VAL A 113 10.51 1.30 27.13
C VAL A 113 9.41 0.26 27.06
N VAL A 114 8.99 -0.07 25.85
CA VAL A 114 8.09 -1.19 25.56
C VAL A 114 8.94 -2.40 25.20
N SER A 115 8.76 -3.49 25.93
CA SER A 115 9.49 -4.74 25.67
C SER A 115 9.11 -5.32 24.32
N THR A 116 10.12 -5.71 23.56
CA THR A 116 9.93 -6.37 22.27
C THR A 116 10.28 -7.85 22.30
N ARG A 117 11.28 -8.23 23.11
CA ARG A 117 11.74 -9.62 23.20
C ARG A 117 12.35 -9.94 24.56
N LEU A 118 12.02 -11.12 25.07
CA LEU A 118 12.60 -11.72 26.28
C LEU A 118 13.34 -13.00 25.90
N GLU A 119 14.60 -13.13 26.32
CA GLU A 119 15.42 -14.33 26.06
C GLU A 119 16.13 -14.83 27.35
N PRO A 120 15.78 -16.04 27.82
CA PRO A 120 14.69 -16.92 27.37
C PRO A 120 13.31 -16.29 27.61
N GLU A 121 12.25 -16.84 27.01
CA GLU A 121 10.88 -16.34 27.19
C GLU A 121 10.38 -16.59 28.62
N LEU A 122 10.82 -15.74 29.52
CA LEU A 122 10.47 -15.75 30.95
C LEU A 122 9.90 -14.37 31.31
N TRP A 123 8.63 -14.33 31.66
CA TRP A 123 7.87 -13.11 31.91
C TRP A 123 8.08 -12.57 33.31
N VAL A 124 9.29 -12.06 33.58
CA VAL A 124 9.71 -11.43 34.83
C VAL A 124 10.19 -10.01 34.53
N PRO A 125 9.84 -9.00 35.36
CA PRO A 125 10.31 -7.65 35.19
C PRO A 125 11.82 -7.53 35.40
N PRO A 126 12.51 -6.55 34.79
CA PRO A 126 13.88 -6.23 35.13
C PRO A 126 13.97 -5.66 36.55
N SER A 127 15.08 -5.86 37.21
CA SER A 127 15.30 -5.39 38.59
C SER A 127 15.75 -3.92 38.60
N PRO A 128 15.25 -3.10 39.56
CA PRO A 128 15.75 -1.74 39.73
C PRO A 128 17.28 -1.72 39.93
N GLY A 129 17.95 -0.80 39.20
CA GLY A 129 19.39 -0.67 39.20
C GLY A 129 20.13 -1.50 38.15
N ASP A 130 19.49 -2.46 37.48
CA ASP A 130 20.11 -3.18 36.38
C ASP A 130 20.54 -2.22 35.25
N ALA A 131 21.75 -2.44 34.73
CA ALA A 131 22.31 -1.60 33.70
C ALA A 131 21.57 -1.77 32.34
N VAL A 132 21.23 -0.68 31.73
CA VAL A 132 20.60 -0.63 30.41
C VAL A 132 21.61 -0.17 29.38
N VAL A 133 21.68 -0.87 28.24
CA VAL A 133 22.58 -0.55 27.13
C VAL A 133 21.78 -0.23 25.88
N ARG A 134 22.23 0.74 25.08
CA ARG A 134 21.74 0.94 23.71
C ARG A 134 22.37 -0.12 22.83
N VAL A 135 21.53 -0.86 22.09
CA VAL A 135 22.01 -1.95 21.23
C VAL A 135 22.03 -1.57 19.76
N ARG A 136 22.97 -2.18 19.05
CA ARG A 136 23.19 -2.03 17.62
C ARG A 136 23.53 -3.38 17.00
N GLY A 137 23.66 -3.45 15.67
CA GLY A 137 24.04 -4.67 14.97
C GLY A 137 23.14 -5.85 15.29
N LEU A 138 23.72 -7.01 15.58
CA LEU A 138 22.98 -8.26 15.82
C LEU A 138 22.02 -8.20 17.03
N ASP A 139 22.38 -7.51 18.11
CA ASP A 139 21.50 -7.38 19.27
C ASP A 139 20.28 -6.52 18.96
N ARG A 140 20.43 -5.49 18.10
CA ARG A 140 19.30 -4.72 17.58
C ARG A 140 18.42 -5.57 16.67
N GLU A 141 19.01 -6.37 15.78
CA GLU A 141 18.25 -7.28 14.91
C GLU A 141 17.43 -8.28 15.73
N LYS A 142 18.00 -8.85 16.78
CA LYS A 142 17.28 -9.73 17.71
C LYS A 142 16.14 -8.98 18.40
N ALA A 143 16.42 -7.80 18.96
CA ALA A 143 15.41 -7.00 19.64
C ALA A 143 14.21 -6.66 18.76
N LEU A 144 14.43 -6.47 17.46
CA LEU A 144 13.40 -6.17 16.47
C LEU A 144 12.88 -7.39 15.69
N HIS A 145 13.25 -8.62 16.12
CA HIS A 145 12.89 -9.89 15.50
C HIS A 145 13.33 -10.03 14.03
N PHE A 146 14.32 -9.26 13.58
CA PHE A 146 14.84 -9.37 12.21
C PHE A 146 15.67 -10.64 12.00
N ASP A 147 16.29 -11.17 13.07
CA ASP A 147 17.05 -12.42 13.05
C ASP A 147 16.21 -13.64 12.66
N GLY A 148 14.91 -13.62 12.94
CA GLY A 148 13.96 -14.69 12.59
C GLY A 148 13.32 -14.55 11.21
N MET A 149 13.62 -13.48 10.46
CA MET A 149 13.05 -13.27 9.13
C MET A 149 13.88 -14.00 8.07
N GLU A 150 13.26 -14.93 7.37
CA GLU A 150 13.90 -15.62 6.22
C GLU A 150 14.05 -14.70 5.02
N GLU A 151 13.04 -13.87 4.77
CA GLU A 151 12.96 -12.95 3.64
C GLU A 151 12.63 -11.55 4.16
N ARG A 152 13.62 -10.65 4.08
CA ARG A 152 13.59 -9.30 4.64
C ARG A 152 13.25 -8.28 3.56
N LEU A 153 12.01 -7.80 3.52
CA LEU A 153 11.62 -6.69 2.66
C LEU A 153 12.06 -5.37 3.31
N ILE A 154 12.84 -4.58 2.60
CA ILE A 154 13.32 -3.27 3.08
C ILE A 154 12.15 -2.30 3.15
N ALA A 155 11.86 -1.76 4.35
CA ALA A 155 10.78 -0.80 4.59
C ALA A 155 11.27 0.65 4.66
N GLY A 156 12.55 0.88 4.86
CA GLY A 156 13.17 2.19 4.99
C GLY A 156 14.30 2.19 6.00
N LEU A 157 14.68 3.38 6.45
CA LEU A 157 15.70 3.61 7.48
C LEU A 157 15.04 4.03 8.79
N SER A 158 15.57 3.56 9.88
CA SER A 158 15.29 4.11 11.20
C SER A 158 15.92 5.49 11.37
N ARG A 159 15.62 6.16 12.48
CA ARG A 159 16.14 7.50 12.78
C ARG A 159 17.67 7.54 12.88
N ASP A 160 18.30 6.46 13.29
CA ASP A 160 19.75 6.29 13.37
C ASP A 160 20.39 5.79 12.05
N GLY A 161 19.62 5.79 10.96
CA GLY A 161 20.09 5.43 9.62
C GLY A 161 20.26 3.94 9.36
N GLN A 162 19.75 3.08 10.24
CA GLN A 162 19.82 1.64 10.07
C GLN A 162 18.59 1.10 9.32
N PRO A 163 18.74 0.06 8.47
CA PRO A 163 17.60 -0.52 7.78
C PRO A 163 16.52 -1.07 8.74
N ILE A 164 15.26 -0.84 8.34
CA ILE A 164 14.07 -1.45 8.93
C ILE A 164 13.49 -2.42 7.91
N PHE A 165 13.10 -3.60 8.37
CA PHE A 165 12.60 -4.67 7.54
C PHE A 165 11.16 -5.05 7.89
N ILE A 166 10.42 -5.47 6.87
CA ILE A 166 9.15 -6.20 6.99
C ILE A 166 9.46 -7.66 6.67
N ASP A 167 8.96 -8.58 7.49
CA ASP A 167 8.96 -10.00 7.14
C ASP A 167 8.03 -10.23 5.94
N LEU A 168 8.61 -10.61 4.79
CA LEU A 168 7.87 -10.81 3.55
C LEU A 168 6.75 -11.83 3.70
N SER A 169 6.88 -12.81 4.61
CA SER A 169 5.85 -13.81 4.87
C SER A 169 4.51 -13.22 5.32
N PHE A 170 4.49 -12.01 5.86
CA PHE A 170 3.26 -11.26 6.18
C PHE A 170 2.70 -10.45 5.01
N VAL A 171 3.37 -10.45 3.87
CA VAL A 171 2.96 -9.68 2.69
C VAL A 171 2.75 -10.57 1.47
N ASP A 172 3.32 -11.77 1.43
CA ASP A 172 3.25 -12.69 0.28
C ASP A 172 2.18 -13.79 0.39
N GLY A 173 1.34 -13.74 1.41
CA GLY A 173 0.26 -14.71 1.61
C GLY A 173 0.61 -15.90 2.50
N ARG A 174 1.86 -16.14 2.87
CA ARG A 174 2.25 -17.30 3.73
C ARG A 174 1.72 -17.14 5.17
N ARG A 175 1.98 -16.05 5.84
CA ARG A 175 1.57 -15.78 7.25
C ARG A 175 0.56 -14.67 7.36
N GLY A 176 0.52 -13.75 6.40
CA GLY A 176 -0.39 -12.63 6.30
C GLY A 176 -0.47 -12.14 4.86
N ALA A 177 -1.29 -11.13 4.63
CA ALA A 177 -1.41 -10.46 3.35
C ALA A 177 -1.82 -9.00 3.57
N HIS A 178 -1.74 -8.23 2.50
CA HIS A 178 -2.21 -6.86 2.40
C HIS A 178 -1.45 -5.84 3.26
N VAL A 179 -1.35 -4.66 2.71
CA VAL A 179 -0.72 -3.49 3.32
C VAL A 179 -1.73 -2.34 3.30
N ASN A 180 -1.93 -1.70 4.43
CA ASN A 180 -2.79 -0.53 4.55
C ASN A 180 -1.97 0.70 4.91
N ILE A 181 -2.01 1.74 4.07
CA ILE A 181 -1.24 2.97 4.23
C ILE A 181 -2.19 4.15 4.38
N SER A 182 -2.16 4.81 5.53
CA SER A 182 -3.00 5.97 5.82
C SER A 182 -2.17 7.23 6.03
N GLY A 183 -2.70 8.40 5.64
CA GLY A 183 -2.06 9.68 5.90
C GLY A 183 -2.55 10.79 5.01
N ILE A 184 -2.35 12.03 5.41
CA ILE A 184 -2.72 13.21 4.62
C ILE A 184 -1.94 13.25 3.30
N SER A 185 -2.51 13.90 2.28
CA SER A 185 -1.87 14.07 0.99
C SER A 185 -0.75 15.13 1.03
N GLY A 186 0.27 14.96 0.20
CA GLY A 186 1.41 15.87 0.04
C GLY A 186 2.54 15.21 -0.76
N VAL A 187 3.68 15.88 -0.86
CA VAL A 187 4.89 15.33 -1.51
C VAL A 187 5.51 14.27 -0.60
N ALA A 188 5.98 13.16 -1.18
CA ALA A 188 6.59 12.03 -0.48
C ALA A 188 5.69 11.45 0.63
N THR A 189 4.51 11.02 0.23
CA THR A 189 3.46 10.49 1.12
C THR A 189 3.13 9.02 0.81
N LYS A 190 1.91 8.62 1.15
CA LYS A 190 1.39 7.25 1.06
C LYS A 190 1.57 6.56 -0.30
N THR A 191 1.25 7.24 -1.41
CA THR A 191 1.39 6.67 -2.76
C THR A 191 2.86 6.47 -3.13
N THR A 192 3.72 7.43 -2.76
CA THR A 192 5.17 7.33 -2.93
C THR A 192 5.74 6.19 -2.10
N TYR A 193 5.25 6.01 -0.86
CA TYR A 193 5.69 4.92 0.00
C TYR A 193 5.22 3.56 -0.52
N ALA A 194 3.99 3.45 -1.03
CA ALA A 194 3.53 2.24 -1.73
C ALA A 194 4.44 1.89 -2.92
N GLY A 195 4.82 2.91 -3.71
CA GLY A 195 5.81 2.77 -4.78
C GLY A 195 7.19 2.33 -4.27
N PHE A 196 7.65 2.88 -3.14
CA PHE A 196 8.92 2.49 -2.52
C PHE A 196 8.89 1.03 -2.04
N LEU A 197 7.81 0.56 -1.45
CA LEU A 197 7.68 -0.85 -1.06
C LEU A 197 7.73 -1.79 -2.28
N LEU A 198 7.06 -1.44 -3.38
CA LEU A 198 7.18 -2.19 -4.64
C LEU A 198 8.61 -2.12 -5.20
N TYR A 199 9.22 -0.95 -5.13
CA TYR A 199 10.60 -0.77 -5.58
C TYR A 199 11.56 -1.67 -4.79
N SER A 200 11.46 -1.65 -3.48
CA SER A 200 12.20 -2.54 -2.59
C SER A 200 11.95 -4.01 -2.93
N LEU A 201 10.70 -4.39 -3.13
CA LEU A 201 10.30 -5.76 -3.47
C LEU A 201 11.01 -6.28 -4.74
N PHE A 202 11.12 -5.44 -5.78
CA PHE A 202 11.68 -5.83 -7.06
C PHE A 202 13.20 -5.62 -7.19
N HIS A 203 13.81 -4.79 -6.33
CA HIS A 203 15.24 -4.43 -6.46
C HIS A 203 16.12 -4.95 -5.33
N SER A 204 15.56 -5.41 -4.20
CA SER A 204 16.34 -5.93 -3.06
C SER A 204 16.71 -7.41 -3.18
N ASN A 205 16.34 -8.08 -4.25
CA ASN A 205 16.48 -9.53 -4.43
C ASN A 205 15.73 -10.40 -3.40
N VAL A 206 14.84 -9.83 -2.59
CA VAL A 206 14.09 -10.55 -1.56
C VAL A 206 13.19 -11.67 -2.13
N LEU A 207 12.69 -11.50 -3.35
CA LEU A 207 11.88 -12.50 -4.06
C LEU A 207 12.70 -13.66 -4.66
N GLY A 208 14.02 -13.48 -4.81
CA GLY A 208 14.86 -14.49 -5.49
C GLY A 208 14.32 -14.85 -6.88
N ILE A 209 14.14 -16.13 -7.14
CA ILE A 209 13.62 -16.64 -8.43
C ILE A 209 12.15 -16.25 -8.68
N ARG A 210 11.37 -15.97 -7.65
CA ARG A 210 9.95 -15.54 -7.77
C ARG A 210 9.81 -14.17 -8.43
N ALA A 211 10.88 -13.33 -8.41
CA ALA A 211 10.85 -11.99 -8.98
C ALA A 211 10.45 -11.96 -10.47
N ALA A 212 10.82 -12.99 -11.24
CA ALA A 212 10.49 -13.08 -12.66
C ALA A 212 8.98 -13.17 -12.92
N ASN A 213 8.26 -13.87 -12.05
CA ASN A 213 6.83 -14.13 -12.19
C ASN A 213 5.96 -13.17 -11.35
N THR A 214 6.50 -12.57 -10.29
CA THR A 214 5.76 -11.61 -9.46
C THR A 214 5.38 -10.38 -10.29
N LYS A 215 4.13 -9.93 -10.14
CA LYS A 215 3.55 -8.81 -10.89
C LYS A 215 3.03 -7.74 -9.94
N ALA A 216 3.00 -6.51 -10.42
CA ALA A 216 2.34 -5.40 -9.73
C ALA A 216 1.40 -4.68 -10.70
N LEU A 217 0.18 -4.45 -10.24
CA LEU A 217 -0.85 -3.69 -10.93
C LEU A 217 -1.06 -2.39 -10.16
N VAL A 218 -0.74 -1.26 -10.78
CA VAL A 218 -0.73 0.04 -10.12
C VAL A 218 -1.74 0.95 -10.80
N PHE A 219 -2.76 1.42 -10.05
CA PHE A 219 -3.74 2.36 -10.59
C PHE A 219 -3.30 3.80 -10.33
N ASN A 220 -3.06 4.55 -11.41
CA ASN A 220 -2.77 5.97 -11.35
C ASN A 220 -4.08 6.77 -11.29
N VAL A 221 -4.49 7.14 -10.08
CA VAL A 221 -5.79 7.78 -9.80
C VAL A 221 -5.71 9.29 -9.90
N LYS A 222 -4.56 9.88 -9.56
CA LYS A 222 -4.33 11.33 -9.46
C LYS A 222 -3.07 11.75 -10.18
N GLY A 223 -3.19 12.83 -10.98
CA GLY A 223 -2.05 13.42 -11.64
C GLY A 223 -1.28 12.43 -12.52
N GLU A 224 -0.01 12.71 -12.74
CA GLU A 224 0.85 11.93 -13.62
C GLU A 224 2.00 11.24 -12.86
N ASP A 225 1.96 11.22 -11.55
CA ASP A 225 3.07 10.83 -10.67
C ASP A 225 3.58 9.41 -10.93
N LEU A 226 2.71 8.51 -11.40
CA LEU A 226 3.05 7.11 -11.65
C LEU A 226 3.31 6.80 -13.13
N LEU A 227 3.21 7.80 -14.01
CA LEU A 227 3.45 7.59 -15.45
C LEU A 227 4.94 7.58 -15.81
N PHE A 228 5.84 7.87 -14.88
CA PHE A 228 7.28 7.98 -15.14
C PHE A 228 8.12 6.98 -14.34
N LEU A 229 7.53 5.88 -13.86
CA LEU A 229 8.22 4.86 -13.06
C LEU A 229 9.45 4.27 -13.75
N ASP A 230 9.47 4.25 -15.09
CA ASP A 230 10.58 3.76 -15.93
C ASP A 230 11.61 4.83 -16.30
N ARG A 231 11.48 6.05 -15.78
CA ARG A 231 12.39 7.17 -16.06
C ARG A 231 13.18 7.55 -14.82
N PRO A 232 14.51 7.78 -14.95
CA PRO A 232 15.32 8.18 -13.80
C PRO A 232 14.94 9.57 -13.31
N ASN A 233 14.99 9.77 -12.00
CA ASN A 233 14.78 11.08 -11.40
C ASN A 233 16.07 11.91 -11.47
N THR A 234 16.09 12.93 -12.33
CA THR A 234 17.23 13.83 -12.51
C THR A 234 17.46 14.78 -11.34
N LYS A 235 16.49 14.91 -10.43
CA LYS A 235 16.55 15.77 -9.24
C LYS A 235 16.84 15.01 -7.95
N LEU A 236 17.23 13.75 -8.05
CA LEU A 236 17.60 12.97 -6.88
C LEU A 236 18.83 13.57 -6.21
N SER A 237 18.71 13.92 -4.93
CA SER A 237 19.81 14.51 -4.15
C SER A 237 20.89 13.49 -3.82
N ASP A 238 22.12 13.97 -3.51
CA ASP A 238 23.18 13.07 -3.04
C ASP A 238 22.85 12.45 -1.69
N GLU A 239 22.09 13.15 -0.84
CA GLU A 239 21.58 12.60 0.42
C GLU A 239 20.63 11.43 0.17
N ASP A 240 19.70 11.55 -0.80
CA ASP A 240 18.80 10.44 -1.14
C ASP A 240 19.56 9.27 -1.77
N ARG A 241 20.58 9.53 -2.61
CA ARG A 241 21.46 8.47 -3.14
C ARG A 241 22.15 7.71 -2.01
N SER A 242 22.71 8.42 -1.03
CA SER A 242 23.33 7.81 0.15
C SER A 242 22.34 6.98 0.97
N ARG A 243 21.08 7.40 1.04
CA ARG A 243 20.02 6.62 1.69
C ARG A 243 19.71 5.32 0.94
N TYR A 244 19.68 5.35 -0.41
CA TYR A 244 19.55 4.12 -1.22
C TYR A 244 20.71 3.18 -1.00
N GLU A 245 21.94 3.70 -0.96
CA GLU A 245 23.15 2.92 -0.67
C GLU A 245 23.11 2.29 0.73
N ALA A 246 22.67 3.05 1.75
CA ALA A 246 22.50 2.54 3.11
C ALA A 246 21.45 1.43 3.21
N LEU A 247 20.47 1.44 2.32
CA LEU A 247 19.45 0.39 2.19
C LEU A 247 19.91 -0.80 1.33
N GLY A 248 21.05 -0.71 0.66
CA GLY A 248 21.50 -1.71 -0.31
C GLY A 248 20.63 -1.78 -1.56
N LEU A 249 19.92 -0.69 -1.89
CA LEU A 249 19.07 -0.58 -3.07
C LEU A 249 19.77 0.26 -4.16
N PRO A 250 19.59 -0.07 -5.45
CA PRO A 250 20.04 0.80 -6.54
C PRO A 250 19.23 2.10 -6.54
N HIS A 251 19.77 3.16 -7.13
CA HIS A 251 19.06 4.43 -7.32
C HIS A 251 18.68 4.65 -8.79
N GLU A 252 18.15 3.61 -9.42
CA GLU A 252 17.68 3.55 -10.81
C GLU A 252 16.14 3.53 -10.86
N PRO A 253 15.50 3.78 -12.02
CA PRO A 253 14.07 3.61 -12.17
C PRO A 253 13.67 2.13 -12.19
N PHE A 254 12.36 1.86 -12.21
CA PHE A 254 11.85 0.50 -12.44
C PHE A 254 12.24 -0.01 -13.83
N ARG A 255 12.67 -1.27 -13.93
CA ARG A 255 13.25 -1.84 -15.16
C ARG A 255 12.21 -2.38 -16.14
N SER A 256 11.07 -2.86 -15.66
CA SER A 256 10.05 -3.53 -16.48
C SER A 256 8.68 -2.95 -16.18
N VAL A 257 8.32 -1.85 -16.86
CA VAL A 257 7.07 -1.13 -16.69
C VAL A 257 6.28 -1.15 -17.99
N GLY A 258 4.98 -1.46 -17.91
CA GLY A 258 3.99 -1.25 -18.94
C GLY A 258 3.03 -0.15 -18.50
N ILE A 259 2.68 0.75 -19.40
CA ILE A 259 1.77 1.86 -19.09
C ILE A 259 0.57 1.80 -20.03
N TRP A 260 -0.60 1.80 -19.43
CA TRP A 260 -1.87 1.72 -20.10
C TRP A 260 -2.70 2.95 -19.76
N ALA A 261 -3.28 3.63 -20.77
CA ALA A 261 -4.16 4.77 -20.58
C ALA A 261 -5.47 4.59 -21.37
N PRO A 262 -6.58 5.24 -20.98
CA PRO A 262 -7.82 5.14 -21.71
C PRO A 262 -7.67 5.73 -23.11
N VAL A 263 -8.47 5.26 -24.06
CA VAL A 263 -8.53 5.88 -25.40
C VAL A 263 -9.00 7.32 -25.30
N ASN A 264 -8.39 8.21 -26.09
CA ASN A 264 -8.81 9.60 -26.19
C ASN A 264 -10.21 9.68 -26.88
N PRO A 265 -11.23 10.20 -26.19
CA PRO A 265 -12.59 10.26 -26.75
C PRO A 265 -12.74 11.18 -27.95
N ARG A 266 -11.75 12.04 -28.21
CA ARG A 266 -11.75 13.02 -29.31
C ARG A 266 -11.01 12.52 -30.55
N SER A 267 -10.30 11.40 -30.46
CA SER A 267 -9.59 10.81 -31.60
C SER A 267 -10.35 9.62 -32.19
N PRO A 268 -10.49 9.50 -33.51
CA PRO A 268 -11.01 8.30 -34.15
C PRO A 268 -10.03 7.11 -34.00
N GLU A 269 -8.75 7.40 -33.89
CA GLU A 269 -7.71 6.39 -33.66
C GLU A 269 -7.63 6.03 -32.16
N ALA A 270 -7.21 4.82 -31.87
CA ALA A 270 -7.03 4.35 -30.48
C ALA A 270 -5.75 4.93 -29.86
N ILE A 271 -5.70 6.27 -29.72
CA ILE A 271 -4.59 7.00 -29.10
C ILE A 271 -4.83 7.08 -27.58
N PRO A 272 -3.80 6.87 -26.74
CA PRO A 272 -3.96 6.99 -25.31
C PRO A 272 -4.24 8.44 -24.88
N ASP A 273 -5.15 8.61 -23.92
CA ASP A 273 -5.48 9.91 -23.30
C ASP A 273 -4.61 10.15 -22.06
N THR A 274 -3.39 10.57 -22.29
CA THR A 274 -2.45 11.01 -21.26
C THR A 274 -2.18 12.50 -21.41
N GLY A 275 -1.77 13.16 -20.33
CA GLY A 275 -1.40 14.58 -20.36
C GLY A 275 -0.02 14.79 -21.01
N SER A 276 1.03 14.71 -20.20
CA SER A 276 2.40 15.05 -20.60
C SER A 276 3.19 13.89 -21.21
N ARG A 277 2.77 12.64 -20.99
CA ARG A 277 3.45 11.45 -21.50
C ARG A 277 2.62 10.74 -22.56
N GLN A 278 3.15 10.62 -23.76
CA GLN A 278 2.52 9.83 -24.84
C GLN A 278 3.39 8.64 -25.27
N GLU A 279 4.70 8.79 -25.18
CA GLU A 279 5.64 7.77 -25.61
C GLU A 279 5.66 6.56 -24.68
N GLY A 280 5.56 5.36 -25.23
CA GLY A 280 5.58 4.10 -24.51
C GLY A 280 4.30 3.81 -23.71
N VAL A 281 3.21 4.52 -24.00
CA VAL A 281 1.89 4.30 -23.42
C VAL A 281 1.00 3.57 -24.42
N GLN A 282 0.31 2.54 -23.98
CA GLN A 282 -0.66 1.80 -24.76
C GLN A 282 -2.08 2.25 -24.42
N ALA A 283 -2.90 2.42 -25.45
CA ALA A 283 -4.31 2.74 -25.23
C ALA A 283 -5.09 1.47 -24.85
N TYR A 284 -6.01 1.58 -23.88
CA TYR A 284 -6.93 0.49 -23.56
C TYR A 284 -8.40 0.87 -23.79
N PHE A 285 -9.17 -0.14 -24.16
CA PHE A 285 -10.63 -0.11 -24.23
C PHE A 285 -11.17 -1.54 -24.13
N TRP A 286 -12.47 -1.69 -23.96
CA TRP A 286 -13.17 -2.96 -24.02
C TRP A 286 -14.05 -3.01 -25.28
N THR A 287 -14.30 -4.20 -25.77
CA THR A 287 -15.26 -4.38 -26.86
C THR A 287 -16.68 -4.51 -26.33
N VAL A 288 -17.69 -4.26 -27.16
CA VAL A 288 -19.09 -4.56 -26.83
C VAL A 288 -19.25 -6.05 -26.46
N ARG A 289 -18.51 -6.91 -27.15
CA ARG A 289 -18.46 -8.34 -26.85
C ARG A 289 -17.94 -8.61 -25.43
N ASP A 290 -16.79 -8.02 -25.06
CA ASP A 290 -16.22 -8.18 -23.72
C ASP A 290 -17.18 -7.64 -22.66
N PHE A 291 -17.73 -6.45 -22.91
CA PHE A 291 -18.67 -5.81 -21.99
C PHE A 291 -19.88 -6.71 -21.66
N VAL A 292 -20.45 -7.34 -22.67
CA VAL A 292 -21.62 -8.21 -22.48
C VAL A 292 -21.21 -9.56 -21.87
N LYS A 293 -20.22 -10.23 -22.45
CA LYS A 293 -19.88 -11.60 -22.06
C LYS A 293 -19.20 -11.71 -20.68
N GLU A 294 -18.41 -10.70 -20.32
CA GLU A 294 -17.73 -10.68 -19.02
C GLU A 294 -18.57 -10.01 -17.90
N GLY A 295 -19.82 -9.57 -18.21
CA GLY A 295 -20.73 -8.98 -17.22
C GLY A 295 -20.19 -7.71 -16.59
N MET A 296 -19.92 -6.69 -17.40
CA MET A 296 -19.33 -5.44 -16.94
C MET A 296 -20.37 -4.37 -16.59
N LEU A 297 -21.64 -4.59 -16.89
CA LEU A 297 -22.71 -3.60 -16.69
C LEU A 297 -22.81 -3.14 -15.25
N ARG A 298 -22.69 -4.06 -14.29
CA ARG A 298 -22.78 -3.78 -12.84
C ARG A 298 -21.77 -2.71 -12.38
N PHE A 299 -20.57 -2.67 -12.95
CA PHE A 299 -19.54 -1.70 -12.56
C PHE A 299 -19.84 -0.28 -13.02
N MET A 300 -20.76 -0.08 -13.96
CA MET A 300 -21.25 1.25 -14.34
C MET A 300 -22.24 1.83 -13.32
N PHE A 301 -22.79 1.01 -12.43
CA PHE A 301 -23.75 1.38 -11.38
C PHE A 301 -23.13 1.40 -9.98
N SER A 302 -21.84 1.63 -9.86
CA SER A 302 -21.07 1.57 -8.61
C SER A 302 -21.18 2.85 -7.76
N GLU A 303 -22.30 3.56 -7.75
CA GLU A 303 -22.51 4.75 -6.90
C GLU A 303 -23.05 4.34 -5.53
N ALA A 304 -22.48 4.91 -4.46
CA ALA A 304 -22.98 4.75 -3.10
C ALA A 304 -24.44 5.27 -3.02
N GLY A 305 -25.36 4.45 -2.59
CA GLY A 305 -26.79 4.77 -2.54
C GLY A 305 -27.69 3.78 -3.27
N ASP A 306 -27.10 2.87 -4.05
CA ASP A 306 -27.86 1.85 -4.80
C ASP A 306 -28.21 0.59 -3.98
N GLU A 307 -27.68 0.48 -2.78
CA GLU A 307 -27.73 -0.69 -1.90
C GLU A 307 -29.13 -1.21 -1.56
N ARG A 308 -30.11 -0.32 -1.47
CA ARG A 308 -31.50 -0.67 -1.10
C ARG A 308 -32.47 -0.50 -2.26
N SER A 309 -31.95 -0.20 -3.42
CA SER A 309 -32.78 0.07 -4.57
C SER A 309 -32.95 -1.22 -5.37
N GLN A 310 -34.18 -1.49 -5.78
CA GLN A 310 -34.52 -2.51 -6.79
C GLN A 310 -33.72 -2.36 -8.10
N ILE A 311 -32.86 -1.33 -8.21
CA ILE A 311 -31.97 -1.08 -9.35
C ILE A 311 -30.90 -2.16 -9.43
N ALA A 312 -30.32 -2.61 -8.32
CA ALA A 312 -29.32 -3.69 -8.34
C ALA A 312 -29.91 -4.98 -8.95
N ASP A 313 -31.16 -5.30 -8.62
CA ASP A 313 -31.87 -6.44 -9.20
C ASP A 313 -32.10 -6.28 -10.71
N VAL A 314 -32.45 -5.07 -11.17
CA VAL A 314 -32.60 -4.77 -12.60
C VAL A 314 -31.26 -4.92 -13.31
N VAL A 315 -30.19 -4.36 -12.75
CA VAL A 315 -28.84 -4.48 -13.31
C VAL A 315 -28.44 -5.95 -13.45
N ALA A 316 -28.63 -6.75 -12.41
CA ALA A 316 -28.28 -8.17 -12.41
C ALA A 316 -29.09 -8.96 -13.45
N ARG A 317 -30.39 -8.68 -13.59
CA ARG A 317 -31.26 -9.34 -14.59
C ARG A 317 -30.87 -8.94 -16.00
N VAL A 318 -30.71 -7.64 -16.27
CA VAL A 318 -30.27 -7.15 -17.58
C VAL A 318 -28.94 -7.81 -17.95
N GLU A 319 -27.96 -7.78 -17.05
CA GLU A 319 -26.64 -8.36 -17.28
C GLU A 319 -26.71 -9.86 -17.58
N SER A 320 -27.41 -10.63 -16.74
CA SER A 320 -27.54 -12.09 -16.92
C SER A 320 -28.31 -12.46 -18.20
N THR A 321 -29.31 -11.68 -18.57
CA THR A 321 -30.06 -11.89 -19.81
C THR A 321 -29.20 -11.60 -21.03
N LEU A 322 -28.50 -10.47 -21.04
CA LEU A 322 -27.57 -10.13 -22.12
C LEU A 322 -26.47 -11.19 -22.29
N GLN A 323 -25.89 -11.68 -21.18
CA GLN A 323 -24.87 -12.74 -21.23
C GLN A 323 -25.39 -14.04 -21.83
N ARG A 324 -26.60 -14.44 -21.42
CA ARG A 324 -27.24 -15.67 -21.91
C ARG A 324 -27.59 -15.61 -23.40
N GLU A 325 -28.03 -14.45 -23.89
CA GLU A 325 -28.46 -14.26 -25.27
C GLU A 325 -27.31 -13.97 -26.23
N ALA A 326 -26.18 -13.48 -25.72
CA ALA A 326 -25.05 -13.05 -26.55
C ALA A 326 -24.42 -14.18 -27.38
N LYS A 327 -24.51 -14.05 -28.70
CA LYS A 327 -23.89 -14.94 -29.66
C LYS A 327 -22.73 -14.21 -30.38
N ASP A 328 -21.67 -14.95 -30.68
CA ASP A 328 -20.52 -14.39 -31.39
C ASP A 328 -20.88 -14.07 -32.86
N VAL A 329 -20.37 -12.95 -33.35
CA VAL A 329 -20.49 -12.54 -34.76
C VAL A 329 -19.32 -13.12 -35.55
N PRO A 330 -19.56 -13.95 -36.57
CA PRO A 330 -18.48 -14.47 -37.40
C PRO A 330 -17.68 -13.34 -38.05
N GLY A 331 -16.36 -13.36 -37.84
CA GLY A 331 -15.47 -12.33 -38.42
C GLY A 331 -15.40 -11.00 -37.65
N SER A 332 -16.18 -10.81 -36.57
CA SER A 332 -16.08 -9.62 -35.73
C SER A 332 -15.79 -9.98 -34.26
N PRO A 333 -14.56 -9.81 -33.79
CA PRO A 333 -14.22 -10.11 -32.38
C PRO A 333 -14.74 -9.07 -31.39
N ALA A 334 -15.25 -7.93 -31.87
CA ALA A 334 -15.63 -6.78 -31.04
C ALA A 334 -17.15 -6.68 -30.77
N THR A 335 -17.98 -7.42 -31.51
CA THR A 335 -19.43 -7.27 -31.51
C THR A 335 -20.15 -8.58 -31.19
N VAL A 336 -21.45 -8.50 -30.91
CA VAL A 336 -22.31 -9.66 -30.58
C VAL A 336 -23.66 -9.55 -31.28
N TYR A 337 -24.31 -10.70 -31.46
CA TYR A 337 -25.76 -10.76 -31.68
C TYR A 337 -26.47 -10.84 -30.33
N ILE A 338 -27.53 -10.10 -30.14
CA ILE A 338 -28.40 -10.12 -28.97
C ILE A 338 -29.85 -10.06 -29.46
N GLN A 339 -30.77 -10.69 -28.75
CA GLN A 339 -32.19 -10.67 -29.08
C GLN A 339 -32.79 -9.29 -28.81
N ASP A 340 -33.58 -8.80 -29.75
CA ASP A 340 -34.38 -7.59 -29.60
C ASP A 340 -35.70 -7.87 -28.85
N GLN A 341 -36.59 -6.89 -28.82
CA GLN A 341 -37.92 -6.99 -28.18
C GLN A 341 -38.87 -8.00 -28.87
N LEU A 342 -38.56 -8.41 -30.08
CA LEU A 342 -39.33 -9.40 -30.87
C LEU A 342 -38.70 -10.80 -30.79
N GLY A 343 -37.56 -10.94 -30.12
CA GLY A 343 -36.79 -12.18 -29.99
C GLY A 343 -35.90 -12.49 -31.19
N GLU A 344 -35.70 -11.51 -32.08
CA GLU A 344 -34.83 -11.66 -33.23
C GLU A 344 -33.39 -11.29 -32.90
N ASP A 345 -32.43 -12.07 -33.43
CA ASP A 345 -31.00 -11.81 -33.24
C ASP A 345 -30.56 -10.55 -34.01
N VAL A 346 -30.22 -9.49 -33.30
CA VAL A 346 -29.75 -8.20 -33.86
C VAL A 346 -28.24 -8.06 -33.66
N HIS A 347 -27.51 -7.69 -34.71
CA HIS A 347 -26.08 -7.39 -34.64
C HIS A 347 -25.84 -6.05 -33.93
N VAL A 348 -25.31 -6.11 -32.73
CA VAL A 348 -24.98 -4.95 -31.86
C VAL A 348 -23.59 -4.45 -32.20
N LYS A 349 -23.53 -3.34 -32.93
CA LYS A 349 -22.31 -2.75 -33.53
C LYS A 349 -21.63 -1.70 -32.66
N SER A 350 -22.31 -1.18 -31.65
CA SER A 350 -21.76 -0.13 -30.81
C SER A 350 -22.39 -0.16 -29.41
N PHE A 351 -21.70 0.40 -28.44
CA PHE A 351 -22.24 0.54 -27.08
C PHE A 351 -23.51 1.39 -27.02
N ARG A 352 -23.59 2.42 -27.86
CA ARG A 352 -24.81 3.24 -28.02
C ARG A 352 -26.00 2.37 -28.43
N GLN A 353 -25.81 1.52 -29.43
CA GLN A 353 -26.88 0.62 -29.93
C GLN A 353 -27.27 -0.39 -28.84
N LEU A 354 -26.30 -0.91 -28.05
CA LEU A 354 -26.59 -1.78 -26.91
C LEU A 354 -27.50 -1.09 -25.90
N CYS A 355 -27.16 0.14 -25.49
CA CYS A 355 -27.99 0.90 -24.55
C CYS A 355 -29.39 1.17 -25.10
N GLN A 356 -29.52 1.58 -26.36
CA GLN A 356 -30.82 1.80 -27.01
C GLN A 356 -31.67 0.54 -27.05
N MET A 357 -31.08 -0.61 -27.30
CA MET A 357 -31.78 -1.89 -27.31
C MET A 357 -32.28 -2.28 -25.91
N ILE A 358 -31.45 -2.07 -24.87
CA ILE A 358 -31.85 -2.27 -23.48
C ILE A 358 -33.06 -1.37 -23.14
N GLU A 359 -32.99 -0.08 -23.52
CA GLU A 359 -34.08 0.89 -23.29
C GLU A 359 -35.37 0.45 -23.98
N GLN A 360 -35.32 0.08 -25.26
CA GLN A 360 -36.48 -0.38 -26.04
C GLN A 360 -37.13 -1.63 -25.44
N ARG A 361 -36.33 -2.61 -25.01
CA ARG A 361 -36.85 -3.83 -24.37
C ARG A 361 -37.50 -3.53 -23.02
N LEU A 362 -36.93 -2.63 -22.23
CA LEU A 362 -37.51 -2.19 -20.96
C LEU A 362 -38.82 -1.41 -21.14
N GLU A 363 -38.93 -0.57 -22.17
CA GLU A 363 -40.14 0.16 -22.53
C GLU A 363 -41.26 -0.76 -23.07
N ALA A 364 -40.88 -1.82 -23.79
CA ALA A 364 -41.80 -2.84 -24.28
C ALA A 364 -42.32 -3.79 -23.17
N ASN A 365 -41.92 -3.58 -21.91
CA ASN A 365 -42.24 -4.43 -20.75
C ASN A 365 -41.77 -5.88 -20.93
N ASP A 366 -40.51 -6.06 -21.41
CA ASP A 366 -39.89 -7.37 -21.54
C ASP A 366 -39.79 -8.05 -20.15
N ASP A 367 -40.57 -9.10 -19.91
CA ASP A 367 -40.61 -9.82 -18.64
C ASP A 367 -39.28 -10.45 -18.25
N GLN A 368 -38.40 -10.77 -19.22
CA GLN A 368 -37.09 -11.33 -18.94
C GLN A 368 -36.14 -10.28 -18.31
N LEU A 369 -36.27 -9.01 -18.70
CA LEU A 369 -35.49 -7.91 -18.12
C LEU A 369 -36.15 -7.33 -16.87
N LEU A 370 -37.46 -7.26 -16.82
CA LEU A 370 -38.20 -6.52 -15.80
C LEU A 370 -38.60 -7.37 -14.58
N GLY A 371 -39.10 -8.60 -14.81
CA GLY A 371 -39.78 -9.35 -13.78
C GLY A 371 -40.90 -8.51 -13.15
N HIS A 372 -40.95 -8.43 -11.82
CA HIS A 372 -41.96 -7.64 -11.09
C HIS A 372 -41.48 -6.23 -10.69
N THR A 373 -40.61 -5.61 -11.48
CA THR A 373 -39.98 -4.33 -11.12
C THR A 373 -40.93 -3.14 -11.33
N ALA A 374 -40.98 -2.24 -10.37
CA ALA A 374 -41.80 -1.03 -10.43
C ALA A 374 -41.31 -0.06 -11.52
N ARG A 375 -42.25 0.61 -12.24
CA ARG A 375 -41.91 1.58 -13.30
C ARG A 375 -40.95 2.70 -12.87
N GLY A 376 -41.05 3.15 -11.60
CA GLY A 376 -40.14 4.15 -11.04
C GLY A 376 -38.68 3.69 -11.00
N THR A 377 -38.47 2.41 -10.67
CA THR A 377 -37.13 1.79 -10.64
C THR A 377 -36.55 1.68 -12.06
N ILE A 378 -37.38 1.30 -13.04
CA ILE A 378 -36.98 1.24 -14.46
C ILE A 378 -36.55 2.61 -14.94
N SER A 379 -37.34 3.65 -14.70
CA SER A 379 -37.00 5.02 -15.08
C SER A 379 -35.72 5.51 -14.40
N ALA A 380 -35.48 5.10 -13.15
CA ALA A 380 -34.23 5.41 -12.44
C ALA A 380 -33.03 4.66 -13.05
N PHE A 381 -33.20 3.39 -13.41
CA PHE A 381 -32.17 2.61 -14.12
C PHE A 381 -31.81 3.25 -15.45
N MET A 382 -32.80 3.61 -16.29
CA MET A 382 -32.57 4.21 -17.60
C MET A 382 -31.79 5.53 -17.49
N ARG A 383 -32.19 6.43 -16.59
CA ARG A 383 -31.44 7.68 -16.35
C ARG A 383 -29.98 7.44 -15.96
N ARG A 384 -29.72 6.40 -15.14
CA ARG A 384 -28.35 6.03 -14.73
C ARG A 384 -27.56 5.39 -15.86
N LEU A 385 -28.21 4.58 -16.70
CA LEU A 385 -27.62 3.99 -17.90
C LEU A 385 -27.19 5.09 -18.89
N ASP A 386 -28.03 6.10 -19.09
CA ASP A 386 -27.68 7.27 -19.92
C ASP A 386 -26.48 8.04 -19.36
N GLY A 387 -26.45 8.29 -18.04
CA GLY A 387 -25.31 8.90 -17.38
C GLY A 387 -24.04 8.05 -17.50
N ALA A 388 -24.16 6.74 -17.37
CA ALA A 388 -23.04 5.81 -17.55
C ALA A 388 -22.54 5.79 -19.00
N ARG A 389 -23.45 5.78 -19.97
CA ARG A 389 -23.13 5.89 -21.39
C ARG A 389 -22.33 7.16 -21.71
N ALA A 390 -22.75 8.30 -21.17
CA ALA A 390 -22.06 9.58 -21.38
C ALA A 390 -20.64 9.60 -20.81
N GLN A 391 -20.42 8.95 -19.66
CA GLN A 391 -19.14 9.00 -18.92
C GLN A 391 -18.18 7.86 -19.26
N CYS A 392 -18.70 6.67 -19.58
CA CYS A 392 -17.90 5.46 -19.81
C CYS A 392 -17.95 4.99 -21.26
N GLY A 393 -18.87 5.50 -22.08
CA GLY A 393 -19.14 4.94 -23.42
C GLY A 393 -17.96 4.97 -24.39
N HIS A 394 -17.04 5.92 -24.23
CA HIS A 394 -15.82 5.99 -25.05
C HIS A 394 -14.84 4.84 -24.78
N LEU A 395 -14.95 4.19 -23.61
CA LEU A 395 -14.14 3.04 -23.24
C LEU A 395 -14.67 1.72 -23.82
N ILE A 396 -15.83 1.73 -24.52
CA ILE A 396 -16.44 0.53 -25.08
C ILE A 396 -16.62 0.72 -26.58
N LYS A 397 -15.84 -0.03 -27.34
CA LYS A 397 -15.80 0.02 -28.80
C LYS A 397 -16.56 -1.16 -29.42
N GLY A 398 -17.14 -0.93 -30.57
CA GLY A 398 -17.83 -1.96 -31.36
C GLY A 398 -17.14 -2.19 -32.72
N ASP A 399 -17.88 -1.96 -33.81
CA ASP A 399 -17.33 -2.06 -35.18
C ASP A 399 -16.19 -1.06 -35.45
N ASP A 400 -16.07 -0.02 -34.62
CA ASP A 400 -15.00 0.97 -34.66
C ASP A 400 -13.73 0.52 -33.92
N ALA A 401 -13.71 -0.71 -33.35
CA ALA A 401 -12.54 -1.27 -32.69
C ALA A 401 -11.52 -1.80 -33.70
N SER A 402 -10.40 -1.10 -33.85
CA SER A 402 -9.25 -1.62 -34.59
C SER A 402 -8.37 -2.44 -33.65
N ASN A 403 -7.97 -3.65 -34.07
CA ASN A 403 -7.05 -4.55 -33.34
C ASN A 403 -7.37 -4.68 -31.83
N PRO A 404 -8.60 -5.10 -31.43
CA PRO A 404 -9.01 -5.07 -30.05
C PRO A 404 -8.10 -5.89 -29.11
N GLY A 405 -7.38 -6.90 -29.63
CA GLY A 405 -6.42 -7.69 -28.87
C GLY A 405 -5.22 -6.89 -28.39
N GLU A 406 -4.78 -5.88 -29.14
CA GLU A 406 -3.64 -5.02 -28.80
C GLU A 406 -3.98 -3.99 -27.71
N HIS A 407 -5.28 -3.70 -27.53
CA HIS A 407 -5.79 -2.72 -26.59
C HIS A 407 -6.34 -3.32 -25.28
N ARG A 408 -6.21 -4.62 -25.15
CA ARG A 408 -6.56 -5.31 -23.91
C ARG A 408 -5.43 -5.16 -22.89
N ILE A 409 -5.75 -4.67 -21.70
CA ILE A 409 -4.75 -4.53 -20.62
C ILE A 409 -4.12 -5.89 -20.35
N ASP A 410 -2.82 -5.99 -20.60
CA ASP A 410 -2.02 -7.17 -20.29
C ASP A 410 -1.13 -6.87 -19.08
N TRP A 411 -1.54 -7.37 -17.92
CA TRP A 411 -0.80 -7.23 -16.66
C TRP A 411 0.30 -8.29 -16.50
N THR A 412 0.41 -9.25 -17.43
CA THR A 412 1.36 -10.38 -17.32
C THR A 412 2.68 -10.11 -18.03
N SER A 413 2.70 -9.30 -19.08
CA SER A 413 3.87 -9.07 -19.94
C SER A 413 4.99 -8.27 -19.26
N ARG A 414 4.66 -7.42 -18.28
CA ARG A 414 5.61 -6.59 -17.55
C ARG A 414 5.57 -6.90 -16.06
N GLN A 415 6.65 -6.54 -15.35
CA GLN A 415 6.71 -6.71 -13.89
C GLN A 415 5.78 -5.73 -13.19
N VAL A 416 5.75 -4.47 -13.63
CA VAL A 416 4.85 -3.42 -13.14
C VAL A 416 3.97 -2.95 -14.28
N SER A 417 2.65 -3.03 -14.11
CA SER A 417 1.66 -2.50 -15.06
C SER A 417 0.94 -1.32 -14.42
N VAL A 418 1.14 -0.14 -14.99
CA VAL A 418 0.47 1.10 -14.56
C VAL A 418 -0.78 1.28 -15.41
N ILE A 419 -1.94 1.38 -14.75
CA ILE A 419 -3.22 1.69 -15.40
C ILE A 419 -3.58 3.11 -15.06
N ASP A 420 -3.48 3.97 -16.04
CA ASP A 420 -3.82 5.37 -15.90
C ASP A 420 -5.34 5.58 -16.00
N ILE A 421 -5.88 6.25 -14.98
CA ILE A 421 -7.29 6.59 -14.89
C ILE A 421 -7.50 8.03 -14.43
N HIS A 422 -6.41 8.82 -14.30
CA HIS A 422 -6.48 10.13 -13.65
C HIS A 422 -7.41 11.11 -14.37
N ASN A 423 -7.48 11.09 -15.70
CA ASN A 423 -8.33 11.95 -16.52
C ASN A 423 -9.79 11.49 -16.62
N LEU A 424 -10.10 10.27 -16.15
CA LEU A 424 -11.46 9.74 -16.24
C LEU A 424 -12.39 10.38 -15.20
N HIS A 425 -13.68 10.47 -15.55
CA HIS A 425 -14.74 10.77 -14.59
C HIS A 425 -14.80 9.70 -13.48
N ASP A 426 -15.20 10.04 -12.27
CA ASP A 426 -15.20 9.13 -11.11
C ASP A 426 -15.95 7.82 -11.35
N ARG A 427 -17.07 7.84 -12.10
CA ARG A 427 -17.78 6.62 -12.50
C ARG A 427 -16.93 5.74 -13.42
N ALA A 428 -16.27 6.34 -14.41
CA ALA A 428 -15.38 5.62 -15.30
C ALA A 428 -14.15 5.07 -14.58
N LYS A 429 -13.60 5.80 -13.59
CA LYS A 429 -12.55 5.27 -12.71
C LYS A 429 -13.00 4.00 -11.99
N ARG A 430 -14.18 4.03 -11.35
CA ARG A 430 -14.74 2.85 -10.67
C ARG A 430 -15.01 1.70 -11.63
N PHE A 431 -15.51 1.99 -12.83
CA PHE A 431 -15.71 0.99 -13.88
C PHE A 431 -14.39 0.30 -14.24
N VAL A 432 -13.35 1.06 -14.58
CA VAL A 432 -12.05 0.51 -14.98
C VAL A 432 -11.44 -0.33 -13.86
N VAL A 433 -11.35 0.22 -12.64
CA VAL A 433 -10.79 -0.52 -11.49
C VAL A 433 -11.60 -1.79 -11.24
N GLY A 434 -12.93 -1.71 -11.26
CA GLY A 434 -13.82 -2.84 -11.02
C GLY A 434 -13.63 -3.96 -12.04
N VAL A 435 -13.63 -3.64 -13.32
CA VAL A 435 -13.47 -4.62 -14.40
C VAL A 435 -12.10 -5.28 -14.35
N VAL A 436 -11.03 -4.49 -14.19
CA VAL A 436 -9.66 -5.01 -14.19
C VAL A 436 -9.40 -5.90 -12.97
N VAL A 437 -9.81 -5.45 -11.80
CA VAL A 437 -9.57 -6.19 -10.55
C VAL A 437 -10.44 -7.46 -10.48
N LYS A 438 -11.71 -7.39 -10.93
CA LYS A 438 -12.59 -8.57 -11.05
C LYS A 438 -11.96 -9.62 -11.96
N ARG A 439 -11.53 -9.21 -13.15
CA ARG A 439 -10.92 -10.11 -14.12
C ARG A 439 -9.66 -10.78 -13.56
N LEU A 440 -8.77 -10.01 -12.93
CA LEU A 440 -7.60 -10.55 -12.25
C LEU A 440 -8.00 -11.60 -11.20
N PHE A 441 -9.00 -11.28 -10.38
CA PHE A 441 -9.49 -12.19 -9.33
C PHE A 441 -10.03 -13.50 -9.92
N GLU A 442 -10.86 -13.43 -10.97
CA GLU A 442 -11.42 -14.60 -11.66
C GLU A 442 -10.33 -15.44 -12.35
N GLU A 443 -9.34 -14.81 -13.00
CA GLU A 443 -8.21 -15.52 -13.59
C GLU A 443 -7.39 -16.28 -12.53
N LYS A 444 -7.17 -15.66 -11.38
CA LYS A 444 -6.45 -16.29 -10.25
C LYS A 444 -7.28 -17.38 -9.58
N GLU A 445 -8.58 -17.18 -9.42
CA GLU A 445 -9.50 -18.20 -8.88
C GLU A 445 -9.59 -19.42 -9.82
N ALA A 446 -9.68 -19.18 -11.12
CA ALA A 446 -9.69 -20.27 -12.12
C ALA A 446 -8.37 -21.05 -12.16
N SER A 447 -7.24 -20.39 -11.91
CA SER A 447 -5.92 -21.06 -11.83
C SER A 447 -5.75 -21.89 -10.57
N GLY A 448 -6.44 -21.53 -9.47
CA GLY A 448 -6.32 -22.17 -8.17
C GLY A 448 -4.92 -22.10 -7.54
N SER A 449 -4.05 -21.21 -8.04
CA SER A 449 -2.65 -21.10 -7.64
C SER A 449 -2.35 -19.74 -7.00
N ALA A 450 -1.59 -19.75 -5.91
CA ALA A 450 -1.06 -18.53 -5.31
C ALA A 450 0.05 -17.90 -6.18
N GLU A 451 0.71 -18.65 -7.03
CA GLU A 451 1.71 -18.13 -7.96
C GLU A 451 1.11 -17.90 -9.36
N PRO A 452 1.52 -16.83 -10.07
CA PRO A 452 2.41 -15.77 -9.63
C PRO A 452 1.78 -14.87 -8.56
N LEU A 453 2.59 -14.29 -7.67
CA LEU A 453 2.12 -13.23 -6.76
C LEU A 453 1.75 -11.98 -7.56
N VAL A 454 0.63 -11.37 -7.21
CA VAL A 454 0.17 -10.12 -7.83
C VAL A 454 -0.12 -9.07 -6.77
N PHE A 455 0.61 -7.97 -6.80
CA PHE A 455 0.41 -6.82 -5.93
C PHE A 455 -0.49 -5.81 -6.62
N ILE A 456 -1.60 -5.43 -5.99
CA ILE A 456 -2.50 -4.38 -6.47
C ILE A 456 -2.26 -3.14 -5.63
N VAL A 457 -1.81 -2.05 -6.25
CA VAL A 457 -1.69 -0.74 -5.59
C VAL A 457 -2.86 0.13 -5.98
N LEU A 458 -3.65 0.53 -4.99
CA LEU A 458 -4.84 1.35 -5.18
C LEU A 458 -4.82 2.52 -4.19
N ASP A 459 -4.62 3.73 -4.70
CA ASP A 459 -4.77 4.96 -3.92
C ASP A 459 -6.25 5.39 -3.86
N GLU A 460 -6.59 6.21 -2.88
CA GLU A 460 -7.97 6.62 -2.58
C GLU A 460 -8.94 5.44 -2.37
N LEU A 461 -8.47 4.43 -1.65
CA LEU A 461 -9.23 3.18 -1.42
C LEU A 461 -10.66 3.43 -0.89
N ASN A 462 -10.88 4.52 -0.13
CA ASN A 462 -12.21 4.94 0.33
C ASN A 462 -13.20 5.26 -0.79
N LYS A 463 -12.74 5.60 -2.00
CA LYS A 463 -13.62 5.81 -3.17
C LYS A 463 -14.09 4.50 -3.80
N TYR A 464 -13.35 3.42 -3.62
CA TYR A 464 -13.61 2.11 -4.21
C TYR A 464 -14.26 1.14 -3.22
N ALA A 465 -13.89 1.24 -1.95
CA ALA A 465 -14.45 0.47 -0.86
C ALA A 465 -14.84 1.39 0.31
N PRO A 466 -15.85 2.26 0.14
CA PRO A 466 -16.30 3.16 1.21
C PRO A 466 -16.84 2.35 2.40
N ARG A 467 -16.73 2.92 3.61
CA ARG A 467 -17.25 2.33 4.84
C ARG A 467 -18.73 2.01 4.73
N ASP A 468 -19.49 3.01 4.31
CA ASP A 468 -20.93 2.90 4.15
C ASP A 468 -21.31 2.66 2.69
N GLY A 469 -22.45 2.02 2.48
CA GLY A 469 -22.95 1.70 1.16
C GLY A 469 -22.30 0.45 0.56
N TRP A 470 -22.98 -0.08 -0.44
CA TRP A 470 -22.56 -1.24 -1.20
C TRP A 470 -22.21 -0.85 -2.64
N SER A 471 -21.28 -1.56 -3.24
CA SER A 471 -21.04 -1.51 -4.67
C SER A 471 -20.38 -2.80 -5.16
N PRO A 472 -20.56 -3.19 -6.43
CA PRO A 472 -19.88 -4.36 -7.01
C PRO A 472 -18.36 -4.29 -6.86
N MET A 473 -17.79 -3.10 -6.91
CA MET A 473 -16.35 -2.91 -6.71
C MET A 473 -15.93 -3.19 -5.27
N LYS A 474 -16.74 -2.75 -4.29
CA LYS A 474 -16.50 -3.02 -2.86
C LYS A 474 -16.52 -4.52 -2.58
N GLU A 475 -17.45 -5.28 -3.18
CA GLU A 475 -17.48 -6.74 -3.05
C GLU A 475 -16.21 -7.40 -3.55
N VAL A 476 -15.73 -7.05 -4.74
CA VAL A 476 -14.48 -7.61 -5.28
C VAL A 476 -13.29 -7.30 -4.37
N LEU A 477 -13.20 -6.09 -3.81
CA LEU A 477 -12.13 -5.74 -2.86
C LEU A 477 -12.27 -6.47 -1.52
N LEU A 478 -13.49 -6.76 -1.07
CA LEU A 478 -13.73 -7.60 0.10
C LEU A 478 -13.30 -9.04 -0.16
N ASP A 479 -13.66 -9.63 -1.30
CA ASP A 479 -13.21 -10.97 -1.68
C ASP A 479 -11.67 -11.04 -1.72
N ILE A 480 -11.01 -10.02 -2.27
CA ILE A 480 -9.54 -9.93 -2.25
C ILE A 480 -9.02 -9.86 -0.83
N SER A 481 -9.61 -9.02 0.03
CA SER A 481 -9.13 -8.86 1.42
C SER A 481 -9.30 -10.12 2.27
N GLU A 482 -10.30 -10.96 1.95
CA GLU A 482 -10.62 -12.18 2.70
C GLU A 482 -9.98 -13.43 2.07
N ARG A 483 -9.94 -13.52 0.75
CA ARG A 483 -9.51 -14.71 -0.01
C ARG A 483 -8.24 -14.51 -0.84
N GLY A 484 -7.85 -13.26 -1.08
CA GLY A 484 -6.68 -12.93 -1.92
C GLY A 484 -5.40 -13.59 -1.44
N ARG A 485 -5.24 -13.76 -0.12
CA ARG A 485 -4.10 -14.47 0.48
C ARG A 485 -3.87 -15.85 -0.16
N SER A 486 -4.90 -16.67 -0.26
CA SER A 486 -4.81 -18.02 -0.83
C SER A 486 -4.60 -18.03 -2.35
N LEU A 487 -4.94 -16.93 -3.01
CA LEU A 487 -4.79 -16.74 -4.45
C LEU A 487 -3.51 -15.98 -4.84
N GLY A 488 -2.69 -15.57 -3.87
CA GLY A 488 -1.49 -14.76 -4.13
C GLY A 488 -1.81 -13.35 -4.63
N ILE A 489 -2.97 -12.80 -4.31
CA ILE A 489 -3.35 -11.41 -4.61
C ILE A 489 -3.14 -10.56 -3.35
N ILE A 490 -2.30 -9.57 -3.43
CA ILE A 490 -1.92 -8.71 -2.30
C ILE A 490 -2.38 -7.29 -2.58
N LEU A 491 -3.25 -6.75 -1.75
CA LEU A 491 -3.71 -5.37 -1.85
C LEU A 491 -2.79 -4.45 -1.03
N ILE A 492 -2.22 -3.45 -1.67
CA ILE A 492 -1.58 -2.29 -1.05
C ILE A 492 -2.54 -1.12 -1.20
N GLY A 493 -3.38 -0.93 -0.19
CA GLY A 493 -4.38 0.12 -0.17
C GLY A 493 -3.84 1.39 0.47
N ALA A 494 -3.99 2.53 -0.22
CA ALA A 494 -3.61 3.84 0.31
C ALA A 494 -4.83 4.76 0.40
N GLN A 495 -4.97 5.49 1.50
CA GLN A 495 -6.07 6.45 1.71
C GLN A 495 -5.67 7.58 2.64
N GLN A 496 -6.44 8.67 2.64
CA GLN A 496 -6.22 9.76 3.58
C GLN A 496 -6.78 9.43 4.96
N THR A 497 -7.95 8.81 5.01
CA THR A 497 -8.72 8.49 6.19
C THR A 497 -9.08 7.00 6.17
N ALA A 498 -8.51 6.20 7.07
CA ALA A 498 -8.83 4.79 7.18
C ALA A 498 -10.25 4.58 7.72
N SER A 499 -10.77 5.54 8.49
CA SER A 499 -12.13 5.50 9.04
C SER A 499 -13.24 5.57 7.98
N GLU A 500 -12.93 6.03 6.76
CA GLU A 500 -13.87 6.08 5.64
C GLU A 500 -13.83 4.81 4.76
N VAL A 501 -12.90 3.90 5.00
CA VAL A 501 -12.75 2.65 4.26
C VAL A 501 -13.54 1.54 4.96
N GLU A 502 -14.01 0.57 4.19
CA GLU A 502 -14.62 -0.66 4.71
C GLU A 502 -13.69 -1.32 5.74
N ARG A 503 -14.24 -1.50 6.94
CA ARG A 503 -13.45 -1.94 8.11
C ARG A 503 -12.75 -3.29 7.91
N ARG A 504 -13.41 -4.24 7.23
CA ARG A 504 -12.84 -5.57 6.98
C ARG A 504 -11.59 -5.50 6.13
N ILE A 505 -11.52 -4.59 5.15
CA ILE A 505 -10.33 -4.40 4.31
C ILE A 505 -9.17 -3.83 5.14
N VAL A 506 -9.44 -2.83 5.99
CA VAL A 506 -8.41 -2.23 6.86
C VAL A 506 -7.92 -3.22 7.90
N SER A 507 -8.84 -3.99 8.52
CA SER A 507 -8.48 -4.92 9.60
C SER A 507 -7.74 -6.16 9.12
N ASN A 508 -7.96 -6.61 7.88
CA ASN A 508 -7.30 -7.77 7.29
C ASN A 508 -5.88 -7.48 6.79
N ALA A 509 -5.47 -6.20 6.73
CA ALA A 509 -4.10 -5.85 6.39
C ALA A 509 -3.13 -6.24 7.52
N ALA A 510 -2.20 -7.15 7.21
CA ALA A 510 -1.18 -7.61 8.16
C ALA A 510 -0.17 -6.50 8.47
N ILE A 511 0.13 -5.65 7.51
CA ILE A 511 1.04 -4.50 7.66
C ILE A 511 0.20 -3.22 7.65
N ARG A 512 0.34 -2.43 8.71
CA ARG A 512 -0.35 -1.14 8.84
C ARG A 512 0.65 -0.02 8.94
N ILE A 513 0.43 1.02 8.15
CA ILE A 513 1.36 2.13 8.01
C ILE A 513 0.59 3.44 8.17
N ALA A 514 1.06 4.27 9.08
CA ALA A 514 0.52 5.61 9.29
C ALA A 514 1.58 6.66 8.92
N GLY A 515 1.30 7.46 7.90
CA GLY A 515 1.99 8.71 7.67
C GLY A 515 1.43 9.81 8.58
N ARG A 516 1.65 11.07 8.22
CA ARG A 516 1.06 12.18 8.98
C ARG A 516 -0.47 12.08 8.97
N LEU A 517 -1.08 12.11 10.16
CA LEU A 517 -2.52 12.01 10.34
C LEU A 517 -3.14 13.36 10.73
N ASP A 518 -4.41 13.53 10.39
CA ASP A 518 -5.25 14.54 11.02
C ASP A 518 -5.47 14.19 12.49
N PRO A 519 -5.50 15.19 13.43
CA PRO A 519 -5.70 14.91 14.85
C PRO A 519 -6.98 14.14 15.19
N ALA A 520 -8.09 14.45 14.49
CA ALA A 520 -9.37 13.77 14.73
C ALA A 520 -9.37 12.34 14.18
N GLU A 521 -8.69 12.13 13.05
CA GLU A 521 -8.52 10.81 12.45
C GLU A 521 -7.63 9.90 13.31
N ALA A 522 -6.55 10.43 13.88
CA ALA A 522 -5.64 9.67 14.76
C ALA A 522 -6.33 9.04 15.98
N LEU A 523 -7.48 9.57 16.39
CA LEU A 523 -8.28 9.04 17.52
C LEU A 523 -9.27 7.94 17.10
N ARG A 524 -9.39 7.64 15.81
CA ARG A 524 -10.32 6.62 15.32
C ARG A 524 -9.86 5.20 15.67
N PRO A 525 -10.80 4.25 15.85
CA PRO A 525 -10.47 2.85 16.20
C PRO A 525 -9.55 2.15 15.20
N GLU A 526 -9.55 2.57 13.94
CA GLU A 526 -8.70 2.04 12.88
C GLU A 526 -7.20 2.23 13.18
N TYR A 527 -6.86 3.21 14.04
CA TYR A 527 -5.50 3.49 14.51
C TYR A 527 -5.23 2.94 15.93
N GLY A 528 -6.02 1.97 16.37
CA GLY A 528 -5.82 1.30 17.67
C GLY A 528 -4.46 0.60 17.83
N PHE A 529 -3.73 0.39 16.73
CA PHE A 529 -2.36 -0.15 16.75
C PHE A 529 -1.31 0.90 17.17
N LEU A 530 -1.65 2.18 17.19
CA LEU A 530 -0.80 3.26 17.70
C LEU A 530 -1.07 3.46 19.19
N SER A 531 -0.01 3.46 20.01
CA SER A 531 -0.09 3.94 21.41
C SER A 531 -0.46 5.42 21.44
N ASP A 532 -0.83 5.95 22.61
CA ASP A 532 -1.17 7.37 22.75
C ASP A 532 -0.02 8.29 22.34
N ASN A 533 1.22 7.91 22.67
CA ASN A 533 2.42 8.64 22.26
C ASN A 533 2.63 8.57 20.75
N ALA A 534 2.45 7.39 20.14
CA ALA A 534 2.55 7.21 18.69
C ALA A 534 1.47 8.00 17.92
N ARG A 535 0.22 8.10 18.45
CA ARG A 535 -0.84 8.93 17.88
C ARG A 535 -0.49 10.41 17.87
N LYS A 536 0.01 10.94 19.00
CA LYS A 536 0.47 12.33 19.10
C LYS A 536 1.61 12.61 18.11
N ARG A 537 2.51 11.66 17.97
CA ARG A 537 3.64 11.72 17.05
C ARG A 537 3.19 11.66 15.58
N ALA A 538 2.21 10.81 15.24
CA ALA A 538 1.66 10.70 13.89
C ALA A 538 1.14 12.03 13.34
N VAL A 539 0.62 12.92 14.18
CA VAL A 539 0.17 14.26 13.77
C VAL A 539 1.34 15.18 13.37
N LEU A 540 2.54 14.91 13.88
CA LEU A 540 3.74 15.74 13.71
C LEU A 540 4.72 15.19 12.67
N LEU A 541 4.46 14.04 12.08
CA LEU A 541 5.37 13.39 11.12
C LEU A 541 5.71 14.32 9.95
N LYS A 542 6.98 14.26 9.54
CA LYS A 542 7.48 14.98 8.36
C LYS A 542 7.18 14.17 7.08
N PRO A 543 7.14 14.81 5.91
CA PRO A 543 7.14 14.10 4.64
C PRO A 543 8.29 13.08 4.55
N GLY A 544 8.05 11.92 3.95
CA GLY A 544 9.04 10.85 3.85
C GLY A 544 9.21 10.01 5.13
N THR A 545 8.36 10.23 6.15
CA THR A 545 8.40 9.49 7.42
C THR A 545 7.07 8.79 7.66
N MET A 546 7.11 7.52 8.08
CA MET A 546 5.95 6.68 8.38
C MET A 546 6.11 5.98 9.73
N LEU A 547 5.01 5.61 10.36
CA LEU A 547 4.96 4.66 11.46
C LEU A 547 4.51 3.32 10.91
N LEU A 548 5.37 2.34 10.99
CA LEU A 548 5.17 1.00 10.45
C LEU A 548 4.84 0.01 11.58
N GLN A 549 3.67 -0.62 11.51
CA GLN A 549 3.28 -1.72 12.39
C GLN A 549 3.31 -3.04 11.64
N GLN A 550 3.98 -4.02 12.22
CA GLN A 550 3.97 -5.41 11.76
C GLN A 550 3.67 -6.37 12.93
N PRO A 551 3.14 -7.58 12.66
CA PRO A 551 2.63 -8.47 13.72
C PRO A 551 3.66 -8.92 14.77
N GLN A 552 4.94 -8.93 14.43
CA GLN A 552 6.02 -9.40 15.31
C GLN A 552 6.39 -8.38 16.39
N LEU A 553 5.99 -7.11 16.22
CA LEU A 553 6.35 -6.04 17.15
C LEU A 553 5.09 -5.50 17.85
N PRO A 554 5.16 -5.28 19.16
CA PRO A 554 4.04 -4.76 19.94
C PRO A 554 3.77 -3.27 19.71
N MET A 555 4.70 -2.57 19.07
CA MET A 555 4.62 -1.15 18.79
C MET A 555 5.09 -0.82 17.38
N PRO A 556 4.60 0.29 16.77
CA PRO A 556 5.06 0.73 15.48
C PRO A 556 6.49 1.29 15.56
N LEU A 557 7.24 1.07 14.48
CA LEU A 557 8.56 1.67 14.28
C LEU A 557 8.45 2.88 13.34
N GLU A 558 9.19 3.97 13.63
CA GLU A 558 9.36 5.05 12.66
C GLU A 558 10.32 4.63 11.56
N VAL A 559 9.89 4.84 10.32
CA VAL A 559 10.70 4.60 9.13
C VAL A 559 10.75 5.85 8.26
N THR A 560 11.93 6.18 7.75
CA THR A 560 12.13 7.19 6.71
C THR A 560 12.52 6.49 5.41
N PHE A 561 11.99 6.95 4.30
CA PHE A 561 12.33 6.42 2.99
C PHE A 561 12.89 7.52 2.09
N PRO A 562 13.82 7.18 1.17
CA PRO A 562 14.40 8.16 0.28
C PRO A 562 13.39 8.69 -0.72
N PHE A 563 13.64 9.86 -1.28
CA PHE A 563 12.86 10.38 -2.40
C PHE A 563 12.97 9.41 -3.59
N PRO A 564 11.91 9.27 -4.44
CA PRO A 564 11.90 8.28 -5.52
C PRO A 564 13.10 8.38 -6.47
N ALA A 565 13.74 7.27 -6.73
CA ALA A 565 14.80 7.16 -7.75
C ALA A 565 14.24 7.26 -9.18
N TRP A 566 12.93 7.07 -9.32
CA TRP A 566 12.18 7.28 -10.55
C TRP A 566 11.54 8.67 -10.57
N ALA A 567 11.33 9.21 -11.76
CA ALA A 567 10.65 10.50 -11.90
C ALA A 567 9.16 10.39 -11.50
N THR A 568 8.65 11.41 -10.83
CA THR A 568 7.23 11.53 -10.46
C THR A 568 6.51 12.61 -11.27
N ARG A 569 7.22 13.31 -12.14
CA ARG A 569 6.69 14.32 -13.06
C ARG A 569 7.63 14.57 -14.23
N VAL A 570 7.12 15.16 -15.30
CA VAL A 570 7.91 15.48 -16.51
C VAL A 570 9.20 16.25 -16.20
N SER A 571 9.13 17.23 -15.30
CA SER A 571 10.28 18.07 -14.95
C SER A 571 11.42 17.37 -14.20
N GLU A 572 11.20 16.13 -13.80
CA GLU A 572 12.17 15.26 -13.13
C GLU A 572 12.69 14.17 -14.07
N ALA A 573 11.95 13.86 -15.15
CA ALA A 573 12.37 12.86 -16.12
C ALA A 573 13.50 13.39 -17.01
N ALA A 574 14.51 12.55 -17.27
CA ALA A 574 15.50 12.86 -18.28
C ALA A 574 14.83 12.95 -19.66
N PRO A 575 15.21 13.91 -20.51
CA PRO A 575 14.71 13.96 -21.87
C PRO A 575 15.10 12.66 -22.59
N THR A 576 14.17 12.12 -23.35
CA THR A 576 14.42 10.91 -24.16
C THR A 576 15.49 11.24 -25.20
N THR A 577 16.57 10.47 -25.25
CA THR A 577 17.73 10.69 -26.14
C THR A 577 17.41 10.47 -27.65
N THR A 578 16.13 10.42 -28.05
CA THR A 578 15.69 10.14 -29.41
C THR A 578 14.98 11.29 -30.13
N ALA A 579 14.89 12.46 -29.53
CA ALA A 579 14.50 13.65 -30.30
C ALA A 579 15.75 14.27 -30.95
N ARG A 580 16.23 13.72 -32.07
CA ARG A 580 17.01 14.53 -33.01
C ARG A 580 16.13 15.72 -33.36
N SER A 581 16.59 16.90 -32.97
CA SER A 581 15.98 18.14 -33.41
C SER A 581 15.79 18.07 -34.94
N PRO A 582 14.58 18.34 -35.47
CA PRO A 582 14.40 18.41 -36.91
C PRO A 582 15.24 19.51 -37.60
N PHE A 583 15.94 20.32 -36.79
CA PHE A 583 16.81 21.42 -37.21
C PHE A 583 18.31 21.18 -36.90
N ALA A 584 18.71 19.96 -36.57
CA ALA A 584 20.14 19.64 -36.48
C ALA A 584 20.67 19.49 -37.91
N GLU A 585 21.49 20.44 -38.34
CA GLU A 585 22.25 20.36 -39.60
C GLU A 585 23.13 19.09 -39.59
N PRO A 586 23.22 18.38 -40.75
CA PRO A 586 24.13 17.24 -40.84
C PRO A 586 25.60 17.75 -40.85
N GLU A 587 26.43 17.25 -39.92
CA GLU A 587 27.89 17.35 -40.03
C GLU A 587 28.42 16.50 -41.20
#